data_dfcb28f639a8892d2162702ab2476205
#
_entry.id   dfcb28f639a8892d2162702ab2476205
#
_cell.length_a   1.000
_cell.length_b   1.000
_cell.length_c   1.000
_cell.angle_alpha   90.00
_cell.angle_beta   90.00
_cell.angle_gamma   90.00
#
_symmetry.space_group_name_H-M   'P 1'
#
loop_
_entity.id
_entity.type
_entity.pdbx_description
1 polymer ?
#
loop_
_entity_poly.entity_id
_entity_poly.type
_entity_poly.pdbx_seq_one_letter_code
_entity_poly.pdbx_strand_id
1 'polypeptide(L)'
;MSIPADFLIEHADLIATCAGPAPRRGLAQRDISPLHNGVVAAFEGRITYVGAAGGLADTVTVQKGATRIDARGCTVVPGFVDPHTHIVYAGDRRPELKRRLAGESYAAIAAAGGGIVETVTATRAASREQLVEAARARLDEMLACGTTLCEAKSGYGLDVESELRQLRAMRTLDEEHVIDIVPTFMGAHDIPVEYRSRRGEYVALVIEEMLPRVAGEGLAEYCDVFCEHGVFTPEESIEILEAGRAASLIPRVHADELAPSGGARVAARVRARSADHLVHVD
;
A
#
# COMPACT_ATOMS: atom_id res chain seq x y z
N MET A 1 2.59 -30.37 25.26
CA MET A 1 3.04 -29.13 25.95
C MET A 1 2.04 -28.03 25.61
N SER A 2 1.50 -27.34 26.61
CA SER A 2 0.61 -26.20 26.38
C SER A 2 1.42 -25.00 25.90
N ILE A 3 0.81 -24.17 25.05
CA ILE A 3 1.43 -22.98 24.44
C ILE A 3 1.19 -21.80 25.37
N PRO A 4 2.18 -20.95 25.68
CA PRO A 4 1.97 -19.80 26.57
C PRO A 4 1.09 -18.73 25.90
N ALA A 5 0.41 -17.89 26.70
CA ALA A 5 -0.28 -16.69 26.25
C ALA A 5 -0.12 -15.56 27.28
N ASP A 6 0.23 -14.38 26.80
CA ASP A 6 0.35 -13.12 27.56
C ASP A 6 -0.76 -12.11 27.20
N PHE A 7 -1.57 -12.43 26.17
CA PHE A 7 -2.66 -11.60 25.70
C PHE A 7 -3.86 -12.46 25.31
N LEU A 8 -5.08 -12.04 25.69
CA LEU A 8 -6.33 -12.71 25.35
C LEU A 8 -7.40 -11.70 24.94
N ILE A 9 -8.20 -12.09 23.94
CA ILE A 9 -9.50 -11.49 23.64
C ILE A 9 -10.55 -12.56 23.93
N GLU A 10 -11.44 -12.30 24.88
CA GLU A 10 -12.40 -13.28 25.39
C GLU A 10 -13.85 -12.82 25.15
N HIS A 11 -14.78 -13.75 25.13
CA HIS A 11 -16.22 -13.51 25.03
C HIS A 11 -16.66 -12.80 23.75
N ALA A 12 -15.88 -12.86 22.68
CA ALA A 12 -16.30 -12.29 21.40
C ALA A 12 -17.57 -12.98 20.88
N ASP A 13 -18.59 -12.19 20.55
CA ASP A 13 -19.83 -12.74 19.97
C ASP A 13 -19.54 -13.43 18.64
N LEU A 14 -18.62 -12.85 17.88
CA LEU A 14 -18.14 -13.37 16.61
C LEU A 14 -16.64 -13.11 16.43
N ILE A 15 -15.91 -14.10 15.95
CA ILE A 15 -14.56 -13.93 15.41
C ILE A 15 -14.60 -14.28 13.93
N ALA A 16 -14.29 -13.32 13.05
CA ALA A 16 -14.07 -13.58 11.63
C ALA A 16 -12.63 -14.06 11.45
N THR A 17 -12.40 -15.36 11.45
CA THR A 17 -11.04 -15.90 11.39
C THR A 17 -10.40 -15.72 10.02
N CYS A 18 -11.22 -15.58 8.97
CA CYS A 18 -10.79 -15.56 7.57
C CYS A 18 -9.90 -16.75 7.19
N ALA A 19 -9.90 -17.82 7.99
CA ALA A 19 -9.09 -19.02 7.78
C ALA A 19 -9.52 -19.77 6.52
N GLY A 20 -8.55 -20.36 5.81
CA GLY A 20 -8.80 -21.15 4.61
C GLY A 20 -7.82 -20.82 3.48
N PRO A 21 -7.99 -21.47 2.32
CA PRO A 21 -7.08 -21.27 1.19
C PRO A 21 -7.20 -19.85 0.61
N ALA A 22 -6.05 -19.28 0.26
CA ALA A 22 -5.94 -17.98 -0.42
C ALA A 22 -5.32 -18.16 -1.82
N PRO A 23 -5.66 -17.29 -2.79
CA PRO A 23 -6.67 -16.23 -2.74
C PRO A 23 -8.11 -16.79 -2.89
N ARG A 24 -9.06 -16.22 -2.16
CA ARG A 24 -10.47 -16.54 -2.34
C ARG A 24 -11.02 -15.84 -3.57
N ARG A 25 -11.80 -16.55 -4.41
CA ARG A 25 -12.33 -16.03 -5.67
C ARG A 25 -13.85 -16.16 -5.73
N GLY A 26 -14.49 -15.21 -6.43
CA GLY A 26 -15.95 -15.22 -6.65
C GLY A 26 -16.71 -15.31 -5.32
N LEU A 27 -17.67 -16.22 -5.23
CA LEU A 27 -18.51 -16.38 -4.04
C LEU A 27 -17.74 -16.79 -2.78
N ALA A 28 -16.57 -17.42 -2.90
CA ALA A 28 -15.75 -17.79 -1.75
C ALA A 28 -15.21 -16.57 -0.98
N GLN A 29 -15.19 -15.38 -1.57
CA GLN A 29 -14.82 -14.14 -0.89
C GLN A 29 -15.77 -13.76 0.25
N ARG A 30 -17.00 -14.29 0.27
CA ARG A 30 -17.99 -14.06 1.32
C ARG A 30 -17.76 -14.90 2.57
N ASP A 31 -16.94 -15.94 2.48
CA ASP A 31 -16.67 -16.80 3.62
C ASP A 31 -15.62 -16.16 4.53
N ILE A 32 -16.05 -15.76 5.72
CA ILE A 32 -15.19 -15.21 6.77
C ILE A 32 -14.76 -16.28 7.78
N SER A 33 -15.15 -17.53 7.57
CA SER A 33 -14.92 -18.66 8.50
C SER A 33 -15.27 -18.26 9.95
N PRO A 34 -16.58 -18.00 10.23
CA PRO A 34 -17.01 -17.40 11.49
C PRO A 34 -16.89 -18.37 12.66
N LEU A 35 -16.46 -17.87 13.80
CA LEU A 35 -16.46 -18.58 15.08
C LEU A 35 -17.25 -17.77 16.11
N HIS A 36 -18.32 -18.35 16.66
CA HIS A 36 -19.14 -17.72 17.68
C HIS A 36 -18.64 -18.06 19.09
N ASN A 37 -18.76 -17.10 20.02
CA ASN A 37 -18.32 -17.22 21.42
C ASN A 37 -16.86 -17.71 21.53
N GLY A 38 -16.01 -17.15 20.69
CA GLY A 38 -14.62 -17.55 20.58
C GLY A 38 -13.67 -16.78 21.48
N VAL A 39 -12.42 -17.28 21.52
CA VAL A 39 -11.29 -16.66 22.18
C VAL A 39 -10.11 -16.57 21.19
N VAL A 40 -9.42 -15.45 21.22
CA VAL A 40 -8.09 -15.29 20.62
C VAL A 40 -7.07 -15.19 21.73
N ALA A 41 -6.01 -15.99 21.65
CA ALA A 41 -4.86 -15.86 22.55
C ALA A 41 -3.59 -15.58 21.73
N ALA A 42 -2.69 -14.79 22.29
CA ALA A 42 -1.40 -14.48 21.67
C ALA A 42 -0.29 -14.57 22.73
N PHE A 43 0.95 -14.77 22.25
CA PHE A 43 2.17 -14.75 23.02
C PHE A 43 3.27 -14.04 22.23
N GLU A 44 3.91 -13.07 22.84
CA GLU A 44 4.99 -12.28 22.20
C GLU A 44 4.58 -11.74 20.80
N GLY A 45 3.35 -11.18 20.71
CA GLY A 45 2.82 -10.59 19.47
C GLY A 45 2.36 -11.60 18.41
N ARG A 46 2.35 -12.92 18.69
CA ARG A 46 1.90 -13.94 17.76
C ARG A 46 0.66 -14.66 18.29
N ILE A 47 -0.32 -14.84 17.41
CA ILE A 47 -1.53 -15.61 17.71
C ILE A 47 -1.14 -17.08 17.96
N THR A 48 -1.50 -17.58 19.14
CA THR A 48 -1.21 -18.96 19.58
C THR A 48 -2.46 -19.83 19.65
N TYR A 49 -3.65 -19.20 19.72
CA TYR A 49 -4.93 -19.90 19.72
C TYR A 49 -6.04 -19.04 19.16
N VAL A 50 -6.87 -19.63 18.33
CA VAL A 50 -8.17 -19.09 17.94
C VAL A 50 -9.15 -20.25 17.97
N GLY A 51 -10.14 -20.19 18.84
CA GLY A 51 -11.08 -21.30 19.00
C GLY A 51 -12.16 -21.04 20.05
N ALA A 52 -12.95 -22.07 20.33
CA ALA A 52 -13.98 -22.01 21.36
C ALA A 52 -13.36 -21.85 22.75
N ALA A 53 -13.99 -21.10 23.65
CA ALA A 53 -13.50 -20.85 25.01
C ALA A 53 -13.23 -22.14 25.81
N GLY A 54 -14.04 -23.20 25.60
CA GLY A 54 -13.89 -24.48 26.28
C GLY A 54 -12.60 -25.25 25.92
N GLY A 55 -11.98 -24.98 24.76
CA GLY A 55 -10.74 -25.62 24.32
C GLY A 55 -9.48 -24.86 24.72
N LEU A 56 -9.62 -23.66 25.27
CA LEU A 56 -8.47 -22.81 25.62
C LEU A 56 -7.53 -23.47 26.63
N ALA A 57 -8.09 -23.96 27.75
CA ALA A 57 -7.32 -24.54 28.84
C ALA A 57 -6.56 -25.82 28.47
N ASP A 58 -7.03 -26.55 27.48
CA ASP A 58 -6.37 -27.77 26.98
C ASP A 58 -5.15 -27.46 26.11
N THR A 59 -5.14 -26.27 25.52
CA THR A 59 -4.12 -25.88 24.51
C THR A 59 -3.16 -24.82 25.04
N VAL A 60 -3.65 -23.89 25.86
CA VAL A 60 -2.93 -22.66 26.24
C VAL A 60 -2.73 -22.58 27.76
N THR A 61 -1.52 -22.20 28.18
CA THR A 61 -1.25 -21.77 29.56
C THR A 61 -1.20 -20.24 29.60
N VAL A 62 -2.20 -19.64 30.21
CA VAL A 62 -2.28 -18.19 30.39
C VAL A 62 -1.28 -17.75 31.45
N GLN A 63 -0.40 -16.82 31.12
CA GLN A 63 0.60 -16.30 32.04
C GLN A 63 -0.03 -15.40 33.11
N LYS A 64 0.62 -15.36 34.28
CA LYS A 64 0.22 -14.45 35.37
C LYS A 64 0.47 -13.00 34.88
N GLY A 65 -0.60 -12.19 34.91
CA GLY A 65 -0.54 -10.80 34.42
C GLY A 65 -0.81 -10.63 32.91
N ALA A 66 -1.26 -11.67 32.22
CA ALA A 66 -1.70 -11.57 30.84
C ALA A 66 -2.75 -10.46 30.65
N THR A 67 -2.60 -9.68 29.61
CA THR A 67 -3.59 -8.66 29.20
C THR A 67 -4.87 -9.37 28.72
N ARG A 68 -6.03 -8.94 29.20
CA ARG A 68 -7.32 -9.50 28.81
C ARG A 68 -8.26 -8.41 28.31
N ILE A 69 -8.86 -8.64 27.15
CA ILE A 69 -9.90 -7.80 26.56
C ILE A 69 -11.22 -8.57 26.58
N ASP A 70 -12.22 -8.02 27.24
CA ASP A 70 -13.59 -8.54 27.17
C ASP A 70 -14.27 -7.98 25.92
N ALA A 71 -14.55 -8.84 24.95
CA ALA A 71 -15.14 -8.50 23.68
C ALA A 71 -16.63 -8.85 23.57
N ARG A 72 -17.37 -8.88 24.70
CA ARG A 72 -18.83 -9.08 24.68
C ARG A 72 -19.52 -8.00 23.87
N GLY A 73 -20.45 -8.40 22.99
CA GLY A 73 -21.12 -7.50 22.07
C GLY A 73 -20.27 -7.05 20.88
N CYS A 74 -19.05 -7.59 20.73
CA CYS A 74 -18.14 -7.20 19.67
C CYS A 74 -17.89 -8.33 18.67
N THR A 75 -17.57 -7.92 17.46
CA THR A 75 -16.96 -8.79 16.45
C THR A 75 -15.46 -8.53 16.40
N VAL A 76 -14.68 -9.60 16.49
CA VAL A 76 -13.22 -9.56 16.31
C VAL A 76 -12.89 -9.92 14.86
N VAL A 77 -12.11 -9.09 14.20
CA VAL A 77 -11.67 -9.26 12.82
C VAL A 77 -10.15 -9.17 12.75
N PRO A 78 -9.48 -9.74 11.74
CA PRO A 78 -8.10 -9.40 11.44
C PRO A 78 -7.94 -7.89 11.22
N GLY A 79 -6.77 -7.34 11.53
CA GLY A 79 -6.45 -5.96 11.16
C GLY A 79 -6.63 -5.74 9.66
N PHE A 80 -7.09 -4.55 9.29
CA PHE A 80 -7.31 -4.24 7.88
C PHE A 80 -5.98 -4.08 7.15
N VAL A 81 -5.97 -4.53 5.90
CA VAL A 81 -4.87 -4.34 4.96
C VAL A 81 -5.30 -3.32 3.92
N ASP A 82 -4.58 -2.21 3.82
CA ASP A 82 -4.76 -1.26 2.73
C ASP A 82 -3.76 -1.56 1.60
N PRO A 83 -4.21 -2.14 0.48
CA PRO A 83 -3.32 -2.67 -0.55
C PRO A 83 -2.83 -1.61 -1.55
N HIS A 84 -3.22 -0.34 -1.41
CA HIS A 84 -2.88 0.71 -2.37
C HIS A 84 -2.93 2.09 -1.74
N THR A 85 -1.78 2.63 -1.37
CA THR A 85 -1.68 3.98 -0.82
C THR A 85 -0.49 4.75 -1.38
N HIS A 86 -0.57 6.10 -1.26
CA HIS A 86 0.51 7.03 -1.51
C HIS A 86 0.69 7.92 -0.28
N ILE A 87 1.12 7.35 0.86
CA ILE A 87 1.16 8.07 2.14
C ILE A 87 2.34 9.03 2.29
N VAL A 88 3.45 8.81 1.56
CA VAL A 88 4.68 9.60 1.70
C VAL A 88 4.74 10.70 0.64
N TYR A 89 4.22 11.86 0.98
CA TYR A 89 4.28 13.06 0.15
C TYR A 89 4.20 14.33 1.01
N ALA A 90 4.60 15.46 0.44
CA ALA A 90 4.41 16.79 1.00
C ALA A 90 3.40 17.61 0.18
N GLY A 91 2.95 18.70 0.74
CA GLY A 91 1.94 19.59 0.14
C GLY A 91 0.51 19.22 0.56
N ASP A 92 -0.42 20.05 0.09
CA ASP A 92 -1.84 19.95 0.43
C ASP A 92 -2.71 20.31 -0.78
N ARG A 93 -3.45 19.35 -1.29
CA ARG A 93 -4.34 19.53 -2.44
C ARG A 93 -5.79 19.82 -2.06
N ARG A 94 -6.09 20.06 -0.77
CA ARG A 94 -7.45 20.46 -0.33
C ARG A 94 -7.98 21.72 -1.05
N PRO A 95 -7.17 22.73 -1.41
CA PRO A 95 -7.63 23.85 -2.22
C PRO A 95 -8.18 23.44 -3.60
N GLU A 96 -7.65 22.37 -4.21
CA GLU A 96 -8.15 21.87 -5.50
C GLU A 96 -9.56 21.28 -5.38
N LEU A 97 -9.91 20.71 -4.23
CA LEU A 97 -11.27 20.20 -4.00
C LEU A 97 -12.31 21.33 -4.16
N LYS A 98 -12.01 22.54 -3.67
CA LYS A 98 -12.89 23.69 -3.85
C LYS A 98 -13.07 24.05 -5.32
N ARG A 99 -11.99 24.00 -6.11
CA ARG A 99 -12.03 24.26 -7.56
C ARG A 99 -12.86 23.20 -8.29
N ARG A 100 -12.70 21.93 -7.94
CA ARG A 100 -13.50 20.81 -8.49
C ARG A 100 -14.99 20.96 -8.13
N LEU A 101 -15.31 21.29 -6.88
CA LEU A 101 -16.69 21.55 -6.45
C LEU A 101 -17.30 22.78 -7.14
N ALA A 102 -16.48 23.74 -7.57
CA ALA A 102 -16.89 24.87 -8.38
C ALA A 102 -17.05 24.54 -9.89
N GLY A 103 -16.81 23.27 -10.28
CA GLY A 103 -17.01 22.77 -11.65
C GLY A 103 -15.77 22.84 -12.55
N GLU A 104 -14.58 23.20 -11.99
CA GLU A 104 -13.36 23.14 -12.78
C GLU A 104 -12.98 21.69 -13.13
N SER A 105 -12.60 21.44 -14.37
CA SER A 105 -12.12 20.11 -14.79
C SER A 105 -10.73 19.83 -14.22
N TYR A 106 -10.42 18.54 -14.02
CA TYR A 106 -9.07 18.12 -13.63
C TYR A 106 -7.99 18.66 -14.59
N ALA A 107 -8.27 18.62 -15.90
CA ALA A 107 -7.35 19.14 -16.92
C ALA A 107 -7.08 20.64 -16.76
N ALA A 108 -8.10 21.45 -16.43
CA ALA A 108 -7.93 22.89 -16.18
C ALA A 108 -7.09 23.16 -14.92
N ILE A 109 -7.31 22.39 -13.86
CA ILE A 109 -6.53 22.45 -12.61
C ILE A 109 -5.06 22.08 -12.89
N ALA A 110 -4.82 20.99 -13.60
CA ALA A 110 -3.48 20.55 -13.97
C ALA A 110 -2.74 21.57 -14.87
N ALA A 111 -3.44 22.15 -15.87
CA ALA A 111 -2.87 23.18 -16.73
C ALA A 111 -2.49 24.46 -15.98
N ALA A 112 -3.15 24.73 -14.85
CA ALA A 112 -2.83 25.86 -13.96
C ALA A 112 -1.70 25.53 -12.94
N GLY A 113 -1.00 24.39 -13.10
CA GLY A 113 0.10 23.99 -12.21
C GLY A 113 -0.33 23.23 -10.96
N GLY A 114 -1.61 22.86 -10.85
CA GLY A 114 -2.14 21.98 -9.80
C GLY A 114 -1.95 20.49 -10.14
N GLY A 115 -2.67 19.64 -9.44
CA GLY A 115 -2.60 18.21 -9.63
C GLY A 115 -1.30 17.60 -9.10
N ILE A 116 -0.82 16.57 -9.77
CA ILE A 116 0.40 15.85 -9.37
C ILE A 116 1.63 16.76 -9.35
N VAL A 117 1.70 17.77 -10.22
CA VAL A 117 2.84 18.70 -10.32
C VAL A 117 3.06 19.47 -9.02
N GLU A 118 1.98 19.93 -8.37
CA GLU A 118 2.06 20.60 -7.07
C GLU A 118 2.61 19.68 -5.99
N THR A 119 2.11 18.43 -5.93
CA THR A 119 2.59 17.42 -4.99
C THR A 119 4.05 17.08 -5.24
N VAL A 120 4.47 16.90 -6.49
CA VAL A 120 5.87 16.63 -6.87
C VAL A 120 6.77 17.78 -6.43
N THR A 121 6.38 19.02 -6.72
CA THR A 121 7.17 20.20 -6.33
C THR A 121 7.35 20.27 -4.81
N ALA A 122 6.29 20.08 -4.04
CA ALA A 122 6.34 20.11 -2.58
C ALA A 122 7.18 18.94 -2.02
N THR A 123 7.02 17.74 -2.58
CA THR A 123 7.74 16.53 -2.13
C THR A 123 9.23 16.62 -2.43
N ARG A 124 9.62 17.15 -3.58
CA ARG A 124 11.03 17.42 -3.92
C ARG A 124 11.69 18.42 -2.96
N ALA A 125 10.92 19.42 -2.52
CA ALA A 125 11.43 20.45 -1.59
C ALA A 125 11.49 19.97 -0.13
N ALA A 126 10.75 18.93 0.24
CA ALA A 126 10.68 18.43 1.61
C ALA A 126 11.91 17.60 2.00
N SER A 127 12.37 17.75 3.26
CA SER A 127 13.36 16.85 3.83
C SER A 127 12.77 15.46 4.12
N ARG A 128 13.64 14.46 4.34
CA ARG A 128 13.18 13.13 4.75
C ARG A 128 12.38 13.17 6.05
N GLU A 129 12.83 13.95 7.02
CA GLU A 129 12.18 14.11 8.33
C GLU A 129 10.77 14.71 8.18
N GLN A 130 10.62 15.71 7.31
CA GLN A 130 9.31 16.30 7.00
C GLN A 130 8.37 15.28 6.32
N LEU A 131 8.88 14.44 5.43
CA LEU A 131 8.09 13.37 4.80
C LEU A 131 7.68 12.31 5.81
N VAL A 132 8.58 11.89 6.72
CA VAL A 132 8.29 10.94 7.80
C VAL A 132 7.20 11.49 8.71
N GLU A 133 7.33 12.73 9.20
CA GLU A 133 6.35 13.32 10.12
C GLU A 133 4.96 13.45 9.48
N ALA A 134 4.90 13.93 8.22
CA ALA A 134 3.65 14.05 7.49
C ALA A 134 2.97 12.70 7.22
N ALA A 135 3.75 11.67 6.91
CA ALA A 135 3.24 10.32 6.66
C ALA A 135 2.84 9.62 7.97
N ARG A 136 3.55 9.84 9.08
CA ARG A 136 3.21 9.33 10.41
C ARG A 136 1.80 9.74 10.82
N ALA A 137 1.45 11.03 10.65
CA ALA A 137 0.11 11.51 10.96
C ALA A 137 -0.99 10.80 10.14
N ARG A 138 -0.71 10.46 8.88
CA ARG A 138 -1.64 9.68 8.02
C ARG A 138 -1.75 8.23 8.50
N LEU A 139 -0.63 7.63 8.90
CA LEU A 139 -0.63 6.27 9.46
C LEU A 139 -1.41 6.20 10.79
N ASP A 140 -1.30 7.21 11.65
CA ASP A 140 -2.09 7.31 12.88
C ASP A 140 -3.61 7.32 12.58
N GLU A 141 -4.03 8.07 11.55
CA GLU A 141 -5.43 8.09 11.10
C GLU A 141 -5.86 6.71 10.53
N MET A 142 -5.01 6.07 9.74
CA MET A 142 -5.27 4.73 9.20
C MET A 142 -5.38 3.69 10.33
N LEU A 143 -4.49 3.75 11.33
CA LEU A 143 -4.53 2.88 12.51
C LEU A 143 -5.83 3.08 13.31
N ALA A 144 -6.25 4.33 13.51
CA ALA A 144 -7.53 4.64 14.16
C ALA A 144 -8.74 4.07 13.42
N CYS A 145 -8.63 3.85 12.11
CA CYS A 145 -9.62 3.17 11.27
C CYS A 145 -9.47 1.64 11.22
N GLY A 146 -8.47 1.08 11.90
CA GLY A 146 -8.23 -0.36 11.99
C GLY A 146 -7.25 -0.95 10.99
N THR A 147 -6.55 -0.13 10.20
CA THR A 147 -5.49 -0.58 9.29
C THR A 147 -4.26 -0.97 10.10
N THR A 148 -3.72 -2.16 9.85
CA THR A 148 -2.51 -2.69 10.53
C THR A 148 -1.38 -2.99 9.56
N LEU A 149 -1.67 -3.03 8.26
CA LEU A 149 -0.69 -3.17 7.19
C LEU A 149 -1.12 -2.31 6.02
N CYS A 150 -0.20 -1.59 5.39
CA CYS A 150 -0.46 -0.89 4.15
C CYS A 150 0.65 -1.07 3.13
N GLU A 151 0.28 -1.08 1.87
CA GLU A 151 1.21 -0.90 0.78
C GLU A 151 1.37 0.59 0.52
N ALA A 152 2.61 1.08 0.47
CA ALA A 152 2.93 2.48 0.26
C ALA A 152 3.80 2.67 -0.98
N LYS A 153 3.36 3.53 -1.89
CA LYS A 153 4.03 3.83 -3.15
C LYS A 153 4.80 5.14 -3.06
N SER A 154 5.98 5.19 -3.68
CA SER A 154 6.65 6.44 -4.06
C SER A 154 5.93 7.11 -5.24
N GLY A 155 6.61 7.87 -6.09
CA GLY A 155 6.02 8.40 -7.32
C GLY A 155 5.63 9.87 -7.25
N TYR A 156 6.02 10.56 -6.21
CA TYR A 156 5.95 12.02 -6.14
C TYR A 156 7.32 12.69 -6.11
N GLY A 157 8.39 11.93 -6.28
CA GLY A 157 9.74 12.45 -6.49
C GLY A 157 10.00 12.73 -7.95
N LEU A 158 9.78 11.74 -8.79
CA LEU A 158 10.02 11.74 -10.23
C LEU A 158 11.45 12.18 -10.60
N ASP A 159 12.37 12.03 -9.68
CA ASP A 159 13.83 12.10 -9.87
C ASP A 159 14.49 11.09 -8.92
N VAL A 160 15.75 10.76 -9.21
CA VAL A 160 16.45 9.69 -8.49
C VAL A 160 16.51 9.93 -6.98
N GLU A 161 16.95 11.11 -6.56
CA GLU A 161 17.17 11.39 -5.14
C GLU A 161 15.86 11.54 -4.36
N SER A 162 14.83 12.10 -4.99
CA SER A 162 13.53 12.30 -4.34
C SER A 162 12.74 11.00 -4.21
N GLU A 163 12.80 10.09 -5.21
CA GLU A 163 12.19 8.76 -5.13
C GLU A 163 12.85 7.92 -4.03
N LEU A 164 14.18 7.88 -3.98
CA LEU A 164 14.91 7.19 -2.92
C LEU A 164 14.62 7.77 -1.54
N ARG A 165 14.46 9.10 -1.43
CA ARG A 165 14.12 9.77 -0.17
C ARG A 165 12.74 9.36 0.33
N GLN A 166 11.73 9.23 -0.56
CA GLN A 166 10.41 8.73 -0.21
C GLN A 166 10.48 7.27 0.30
N LEU A 167 11.18 6.39 -0.41
CA LEU A 167 11.33 5.00 -0.03
C LEU A 167 12.11 4.83 1.29
N ARG A 168 13.15 5.64 1.51
CA ARG A 168 13.87 5.66 2.79
C ARG A 168 13.01 6.18 3.95
N ALA A 169 12.08 7.11 3.68
CA ALA A 169 11.10 7.55 4.66
C ALA A 169 10.10 6.44 5.00
N MET A 170 9.65 5.64 4.02
CA MET A 170 8.81 4.45 4.26
C MET A 170 9.51 3.44 5.16
N ARG A 171 10.79 3.13 4.89
CA ARG A 171 11.58 2.23 5.74
C ARG A 171 11.71 2.74 7.18
N THR A 172 11.95 4.03 7.37
CA THR A 172 11.98 4.63 8.71
C THR A 172 10.63 4.47 9.42
N LEU A 173 9.53 4.68 8.71
CA LEU A 173 8.19 4.53 9.26
C LEU A 173 7.85 3.07 9.59
N ASP A 174 8.24 2.12 8.75
CA ASP A 174 8.06 0.69 9.01
C ASP A 174 8.82 0.21 10.26
N GLU A 175 10.00 0.79 10.53
CA GLU A 175 10.79 0.51 11.72
C GLU A 175 10.20 1.16 13.00
N GLU A 176 9.49 2.28 12.89
CA GLU A 176 9.07 3.10 14.02
C GLU A 176 7.57 3.08 14.31
N HIS A 177 6.73 2.70 13.34
CA HIS A 177 5.28 2.71 13.48
C HIS A 177 4.74 1.29 13.69
N VAL A 178 3.52 1.18 14.27
CA VAL A 178 2.87 -0.13 14.54
C VAL A 178 2.16 -0.70 13.31
N ILE A 179 1.93 0.08 12.27
CA ILE A 179 1.45 -0.40 10.96
C ILE A 179 2.66 -0.92 10.19
N ASP A 180 2.59 -2.15 9.71
CA ASP A 180 3.57 -2.69 8.77
C ASP A 180 3.43 -2.00 7.41
N ILE A 181 4.56 -1.63 6.79
CA ILE A 181 4.58 -0.93 5.51
C ILE A 181 5.28 -1.77 4.46
N VAL A 182 4.57 -2.05 3.37
CA VAL A 182 5.14 -2.73 2.20
C VAL A 182 5.47 -1.69 1.14
N PRO A 183 6.77 -1.37 0.91
CA PRO A 183 7.15 -0.29 0.01
C PRO A 183 7.08 -0.71 -1.46
N THR A 184 6.54 0.17 -2.29
CA THR A 184 6.47 0.06 -3.74
C THR A 184 7.21 1.22 -4.39
N PHE A 185 8.18 0.91 -5.25
CA PHE A 185 8.79 1.91 -6.11
C PHE A 185 7.86 2.25 -7.27
N MET A 186 7.58 3.53 -7.46
CA MET A 186 6.73 4.02 -8.54
C MET A 186 7.30 5.28 -9.22
N GLY A 187 8.58 5.27 -9.57
CA GLY A 187 9.17 6.37 -10.37
C GLY A 187 8.44 6.60 -11.70
N ALA A 188 7.67 5.63 -12.16
CA ALA A 188 6.82 5.72 -13.34
C ALA A 188 5.35 6.10 -13.00
N HIS A 189 5.15 7.12 -12.15
CA HIS A 189 3.83 7.62 -11.79
C HIS A 189 3.34 8.75 -12.72
N ASP A 190 4.25 9.58 -13.20
CA ASP A 190 4.00 10.61 -14.23
C ASP A 190 5.32 10.92 -14.96
N ILE A 191 5.22 11.63 -16.07
CA ILE A 191 6.37 12.22 -16.77
C ILE A 191 6.59 13.62 -16.21
N PRO A 192 7.69 13.89 -15.47
CA PRO A 192 7.92 15.20 -14.90
C PRO A 192 8.09 16.26 -15.98
N VAL A 193 7.75 17.51 -15.64
CA VAL A 193 7.65 18.63 -16.59
C VAL A 193 8.89 18.78 -17.46
N GLU A 194 10.07 18.61 -16.86
CA GLU A 194 11.37 18.72 -17.52
C GLU A 194 11.66 17.63 -18.56
N TYR A 195 10.91 16.51 -18.52
CA TYR A 195 11.06 15.38 -19.45
C TYR A 195 9.91 15.23 -20.44
N ARG A 196 8.88 16.08 -20.42
CA ARG A 196 7.70 15.94 -21.30
C ARG A 196 8.04 15.90 -22.79
N SER A 197 9.07 16.63 -23.21
CA SER A 197 9.58 16.60 -24.60
C SER A 197 10.63 15.53 -24.86
N ARG A 198 11.05 14.78 -23.82
CA ARG A 198 12.14 13.80 -23.86
C ARG A 198 11.75 12.53 -23.11
N ARG A 199 10.54 12.03 -23.33
CA ARG A 199 9.95 10.87 -22.63
C ARG A 199 10.88 9.67 -22.52
N GLY A 200 11.53 9.29 -23.66
CA GLY A 200 12.43 8.15 -23.69
C GLY A 200 13.62 8.30 -22.75
N GLU A 201 14.12 9.53 -22.53
CA GLU A 201 15.17 9.77 -21.55
C GLU A 201 14.69 9.59 -20.12
N TYR A 202 13.41 9.89 -19.83
CA TYR A 202 12.83 9.62 -18.52
C TYR A 202 12.64 8.12 -18.26
N VAL A 203 12.15 7.38 -19.25
CA VAL A 203 12.04 5.91 -19.18
C VAL A 203 13.41 5.30 -18.93
N ALA A 204 14.45 5.75 -19.66
CA ALA A 204 15.83 5.32 -19.44
C ALA A 204 16.32 5.68 -18.02
N LEU A 205 16.02 6.88 -17.50
CA LEU A 205 16.36 7.27 -16.13
C LEU A 205 15.75 6.35 -15.08
N VAL A 206 14.47 5.97 -15.26
CA VAL A 206 13.77 5.02 -14.37
C VAL A 206 14.48 3.66 -14.40
N ILE A 207 14.79 3.16 -15.60
CA ILE A 207 15.32 1.81 -15.80
C ILE A 207 16.80 1.71 -15.43
N GLU A 208 17.62 2.67 -15.87
CA GLU A 208 19.06 2.59 -15.81
C GLU A 208 19.66 3.18 -14.54
N GLU A 209 18.94 4.09 -13.87
CA GLU A 209 19.45 4.75 -12.67
C GLU A 209 18.58 4.49 -11.43
N MET A 210 17.25 4.72 -11.49
CA MET A 210 16.39 4.58 -10.30
C MET A 210 16.28 3.11 -9.84
N LEU A 211 15.87 2.22 -10.73
CA LEU A 211 15.67 0.80 -10.40
C LEU A 211 16.92 0.13 -9.83
N PRO A 212 18.14 0.29 -10.41
CA PRO A 212 19.35 -0.28 -9.82
C PRO A 212 19.66 0.23 -8.41
N ARG A 213 19.41 1.51 -8.14
CA ARG A 213 19.63 2.10 -6.81
C ARG A 213 18.60 1.62 -5.80
N VAL A 214 17.32 1.55 -6.18
CA VAL A 214 16.24 1.01 -5.33
C VAL A 214 16.54 -0.44 -4.96
N ALA A 215 16.89 -1.27 -5.93
CA ALA A 215 17.22 -2.68 -5.71
C ALA A 215 18.52 -2.84 -4.90
N GLY A 216 19.55 -2.05 -5.20
CA GLY A 216 20.84 -2.10 -4.50
C GLY A 216 20.76 -1.74 -3.02
N GLU A 217 19.81 -0.88 -2.64
CA GLU A 217 19.55 -0.51 -1.23
C GLU A 217 18.43 -1.37 -0.58
N GLY A 218 17.76 -2.25 -1.35
CA GLY A 218 16.65 -3.05 -0.84
C GLY A 218 15.47 -2.21 -0.34
N LEU A 219 15.12 -1.14 -1.06
CA LEU A 219 14.16 -0.13 -0.60
C LEU A 219 12.71 -0.44 -0.94
N ALA A 220 12.44 -1.38 -1.83
CA ALA A 220 11.08 -1.71 -2.26
C ALA A 220 10.92 -3.21 -2.52
N GLU A 221 9.72 -3.72 -2.31
CA GLU A 221 9.30 -5.08 -2.69
C GLU A 221 8.68 -5.08 -4.09
N TYR A 222 7.96 -4.02 -4.44
CA TYR A 222 7.22 -3.92 -5.69
C TYR A 222 7.75 -2.80 -6.59
N CYS A 223 7.49 -2.94 -7.90
CA CYS A 223 7.63 -1.89 -8.90
C CYS A 223 6.27 -1.65 -9.57
N ASP A 224 5.82 -0.42 -9.62
CA ASP A 224 4.53 -0.03 -10.16
C ASP A 224 4.68 1.01 -11.28
N VAL A 225 3.75 1.00 -12.24
CA VAL A 225 3.70 1.94 -13.37
C VAL A 225 2.27 2.41 -13.57
N PHE A 226 2.08 3.71 -13.83
CA PHE A 226 0.79 4.24 -14.26
C PHE A 226 0.63 4.10 -15.77
N CYS A 227 0.06 2.96 -16.19
CA CYS A 227 -0.26 2.69 -17.58
C CYS A 227 -1.56 3.39 -17.97
N GLU A 228 -1.46 4.62 -18.49
CA GLU A 228 -2.61 5.45 -18.82
C GLU A 228 -2.34 6.36 -20.03
N HIS A 229 -3.40 6.75 -20.73
CA HIS A 229 -3.31 7.71 -21.82
C HIS A 229 -2.68 9.04 -21.38
N GLY A 230 -1.62 9.44 -22.08
CA GLY A 230 -0.88 10.66 -21.76
C GLY A 230 0.17 10.51 -20.65
N VAL A 231 0.21 9.36 -19.96
CA VAL A 231 1.21 9.04 -18.93
C VAL A 231 2.19 7.99 -19.49
N PHE A 232 2.11 6.70 -19.17
CA PHE A 232 2.97 5.68 -19.77
C PHE A 232 2.16 4.81 -20.73
N THR A 233 2.72 4.54 -21.94
CA THR A 233 2.11 3.62 -22.89
C THR A 233 2.24 2.17 -22.40
N PRO A 234 1.44 1.23 -22.96
CA PRO A 234 1.60 -0.20 -22.65
C PRO A 234 3.02 -0.72 -22.90
N GLU A 235 3.69 -0.26 -23.95
CA GLU A 235 5.06 -0.67 -24.31
C GLU A 235 6.07 -0.16 -23.28
N GLU A 236 6.04 1.13 -22.94
CA GLU A 236 6.89 1.73 -21.90
C GLU A 236 6.66 1.07 -20.54
N SER A 237 5.40 0.77 -20.21
CA SER A 237 5.02 0.10 -18.96
C SER A 237 5.59 -1.31 -18.88
N ILE A 238 5.53 -2.09 -19.96
CA ILE A 238 6.12 -3.43 -20.03
C ILE A 238 7.64 -3.35 -19.85
N GLU A 239 8.30 -2.43 -20.54
CA GLU A 239 9.76 -2.25 -20.46
C GLU A 239 10.22 -1.95 -19.03
N ILE A 240 9.59 -0.99 -18.35
CA ILE A 240 9.90 -0.61 -16.97
C ILE A 240 9.64 -1.79 -16.00
N LEU A 241 8.52 -2.47 -16.14
CA LEU A 241 8.14 -3.56 -15.23
C LEU A 241 8.99 -4.83 -15.44
N GLU A 242 9.42 -5.11 -16.67
CA GLU A 242 10.37 -6.19 -16.96
C GLU A 242 11.76 -5.86 -16.40
N ALA A 243 12.21 -4.60 -16.48
CA ALA A 243 13.43 -4.13 -15.83
C ALA A 243 13.32 -4.22 -14.28
N GLY A 244 12.18 -3.81 -13.70
CA GLY A 244 11.91 -3.98 -12.28
C GLY A 244 11.99 -5.43 -11.83
N ARG A 245 11.41 -6.36 -12.62
CA ARG A 245 11.52 -7.79 -12.36
C ARG A 245 12.95 -8.30 -12.44
N ALA A 246 13.73 -7.84 -13.41
CA ALA A 246 15.14 -8.18 -13.52
C ALA A 246 15.95 -7.71 -12.29
N ALA A 247 15.50 -6.60 -11.67
CA ALA A 247 16.00 -6.08 -10.41
C ALA A 247 15.39 -6.75 -9.15
N SER A 248 14.64 -7.86 -9.33
CA SER A 248 13.98 -8.64 -8.27
C SER A 248 12.77 -7.96 -7.60
N LEU A 249 12.21 -6.91 -8.21
CA LEU A 249 10.97 -6.29 -7.75
C LEU A 249 9.75 -6.98 -8.38
N ILE A 250 8.66 -7.04 -7.64
CA ILE A 250 7.41 -7.68 -8.09
C ILE A 250 6.56 -6.63 -8.83
N PRO A 251 6.13 -6.88 -10.09
CA PRO A 251 5.34 -5.92 -10.85
C PRO A 251 3.94 -5.68 -10.27
N ARG A 252 3.50 -4.42 -10.29
CA ARG A 252 2.13 -3.94 -10.09
C ARG A 252 1.79 -2.95 -11.20
N VAL A 253 0.52 -2.64 -11.41
CA VAL A 253 0.09 -1.71 -12.46
C VAL A 253 -1.09 -0.87 -11.99
N HIS A 254 -1.00 0.46 -12.05
CA HIS A 254 -2.17 1.32 -12.14
C HIS A 254 -2.71 1.18 -13.55
N ALA A 255 -3.93 0.67 -13.68
CA ALA A 255 -4.46 0.17 -14.93
C ALA A 255 -5.86 0.69 -15.21
N ASP A 256 -6.07 1.23 -16.41
CA ASP A 256 -7.39 1.57 -16.94
C ASP A 256 -8.22 2.42 -15.95
N GLU A 257 -7.59 3.42 -15.32
CA GLU A 257 -8.21 4.27 -14.30
C GLU A 257 -9.07 5.38 -14.93
N LEU A 258 -8.52 6.10 -15.90
CA LEU A 258 -9.15 7.27 -16.50
C LEU A 258 -9.76 6.93 -17.89
N ALA A 259 -9.21 5.94 -18.57
CA ALA A 259 -9.62 5.47 -19.87
C ALA A 259 -9.20 4.01 -20.10
N PRO A 260 -9.76 3.30 -21.12
CA PRO A 260 -9.33 1.95 -21.48
C PRO A 260 -7.95 2.02 -22.16
N SER A 261 -6.90 2.11 -21.36
CA SER A 261 -5.50 2.32 -21.79
C SER A 261 -4.72 1.02 -22.03
N GLY A 262 -5.32 -0.14 -21.72
CA GLY A 262 -4.71 -1.46 -21.90
C GLY A 262 -3.85 -1.90 -20.73
N GLY A 263 -3.92 -1.21 -19.58
CA GLY A 263 -3.17 -1.51 -18.38
C GLY A 263 -3.43 -2.91 -17.83
N ALA A 264 -4.68 -3.39 -17.87
CA ALA A 264 -5.02 -4.75 -17.47
C ALA A 264 -4.31 -5.81 -18.33
N ARG A 265 -4.14 -5.56 -19.64
CA ARG A 265 -3.39 -6.46 -20.55
C ARG A 265 -1.90 -6.44 -20.24
N VAL A 266 -1.35 -5.26 -19.92
CA VAL A 266 0.04 -5.12 -19.43
C VAL A 266 0.24 -5.96 -18.18
N ALA A 267 -0.64 -5.80 -17.16
CA ALA A 267 -0.56 -6.57 -15.91
C ALA A 267 -0.58 -8.08 -16.15
N ALA A 268 -1.46 -8.57 -17.04
CA ALA A 268 -1.52 -9.99 -17.41
C ALA A 268 -0.22 -10.45 -18.09
N ARG A 269 0.32 -9.65 -19.04
CA ARG A 269 1.54 -9.98 -19.77
C ARG A 269 2.76 -10.07 -18.87
N VAL A 270 2.96 -9.09 -17.99
CA VAL A 270 4.09 -9.08 -17.06
C VAL A 270 3.84 -9.94 -15.82
N ARG A 271 2.69 -10.62 -15.70
CA ARG A 271 2.29 -11.40 -14.53
C ARG A 271 2.39 -10.58 -13.25
N ALA A 272 1.82 -9.37 -13.29
CA ALA A 272 1.80 -8.48 -12.14
C ALA A 272 1.07 -9.12 -10.95
N ARG A 273 1.46 -8.72 -9.74
CA ARG A 273 0.79 -9.14 -8.50
C ARG A 273 -0.63 -8.57 -8.42
N SER A 274 -0.80 -7.33 -8.89
CA SER A 274 -2.10 -6.66 -8.97
C SER A 274 -2.17 -5.76 -10.21
N ALA A 275 -3.40 -5.52 -10.63
CA ALA A 275 -3.78 -4.42 -11.50
C ALA A 275 -4.79 -3.60 -10.71
N ASP A 276 -4.44 -2.36 -10.41
CA ASP A 276 -5.18 -1.51 -9.51
C ASP A 276 -6.08 -0.57 -10.33
N HIS A 277 -7.16 -0.04 -9.73
CA HIS A 277 -8.25 0.76 -10.31
C HIS A 277 -9.21 -0.03 -11.20
N LEU A 278 -8.85 -0.37 -12.44
CA LEU A 278 -9.66 -1.15 -13.39
C LEU A 278 -11.07 -0.56 -13.63
N VAL A 279 -11.18 0.78 -13.60
CA VAL A 279 -12.46 1.49 -13.75
C VAL A 279 -13.00 1.35 -15.18
N HIS A 280 -12.10 1.33 -16.17
CA HIS A 280 -12.41 1.28 -17.59
C HIS A 280 -11.88 0.01 -18.28
N VAL A 281 -11.75 -1.09 -17.54
CA VAL A 281 -11.31 -2.37 -18.13
C VAL A 281 -12.39 -2.94 -19.07
N ASP A 282 -11.97 -3.41 -20.24
CA ASP A 282 -12.81 -4.06 -21.26
C ASP A 282 -12.84 -5.61 -21.06
#